data_dc5efdf4d8f207748bc8d2870d165056
#
_entry.id   dc5efdf4d8f207748bc8d2870d165056
#
_cell.length_a   1.000
_cell.length_b   1.000
_cell.length_c   1.000
_cell.angle_alpha   90.00
_cell.angle_beta   90.00
_cell.angle_gamma   90.00
#
_symmetry.space_group_name_H-M   'P 1'
#
loop_
_entity.id
_entity.type
_entity.pdbx_description
1 polymer ?
#
loop_
_entity_poly.entity_id
_entity_poly.type
_entity_poly.pdbx_seq_one_letter_code
_entity_poly.pdbx_strand_id
1 'polypeptide(L)'
;MAILCTDRVAIRGISACVPSKIENTDKVYSKWGGGEQFASTVGVKQKRKASTHTTSADLCQAAAERLIQEMAWDKSEIEILVFVSQTPDY
;
A
#
# COMPACT_ATOMS: atom_id res chain seq x y z
N MET A 1 -7.73 7.42 -24.01
CA MET A 1 -7.14 6.36 -23.15
C MET A 1 -6.21 5.50 -23.99
N ALA A 2 -4.99 5.30 -23.51
CA ALA A 2 -4.05 4.40 -24.17
C ALA A 2 -4.20 2.99 -23.55
N ILE A 3 -4.29 1.98 -24.42
CA ILE A 3 -4.39 0.59 -23.98
C ILE A 3 -3.20 -0.16 -24.56
N LEU A 4 -2.44 -0.83 -23.67
CA LEU A 4 -1.35 -1.69 -24.07
C LEU A 4 -1.74 -3.12 -23.76
N CYS A 5 -1.76 -3.95 -24.80
CA CYS A 5 -2.02 -5.39 -24.66
C CYS A 5 -0.74 -6.16 -24.94
N THR A 6 -0.34 -7.00 -23.98
CA THR A 6 0.82 -7.84 -24.14
C THR A 6 0.45 -9.29 -23.83
N ASP A 7 1.10 -10.22 -24.49
CA ASP A 7 1.04 -11.64 -24.17
C ASP A 7 2.38 -12.05 -23.55
N ARG A 8 2.46 -13.26 -23.04
CA ARG A 8 3.68 -13.83 -22.45
C ARG A 8 4.21 -13.02 -21.28
N VAL A 9 3.30 -12.48 -20.47
CA VAL A 9 3.63 -11.73 -19.25
C VAL A 9 3.24 -12.56 -18.04
N ALA A 10 4.08 -12.55 -17.03
CA ALA A 10 3.80 -13.25 -15.77
C ALA A 10 4.11 -12.35 -14.58
N ILE A 11 3.35 -12.53 -13.51
CA ILE A 11 3.66 -11.91 -12.22
C ILE A 11 4.73 -12.77 -11.56
N ARG A 12 5.91 -12.19 -11.36
CA ARG A 12 7.07 -12.88 -10.82
C ARG A 12 7.20 -12.74 -9.30
N GLY A 13 6.58 -11.73 -8.73
CA GLY A 13 6.63 -11.52 -7.29
C GLY A 13 5.69 -10.42 -6.86
N ILE A 14 5.30 -10.48 -5.59
CA ILE A 14 4.42 -9.48 -4.95
C ILE A 14 4.98 -9.17 -3.58
N SER A 15 4.99 -7.89 -3.21
CA SER A 15 5.41 -7.45 -1.89
C SER A 15 4.48 -6.36 -1.41
N ALA A 16 4.30 -6.27 -0.11
CA ALA A 16 3.46 -5.26 0.51
C ALA A 16 4.17 -4.65 1.71
N CYS A 17 3.87 -3.40 1.97
CA CYS A 17 4.38 -2.67 3.12
C CYS A 17 3.24 -1.89 3.76
N VAL A 18 3.14 -1.96 5.07
CA VAL A 18 2.13 -1.22 5.82
C VAL A 18 2.82 -0.45 6.94
N PRO A 19 2.27 0.71 7.36
CA PRO A 19 2.78 1.42 8.52
C PRO A 19 2.70 0.57 9.79
N SER A 20 3.58 0.84 10.74
CA SER A 20 3.62 0.08 12.00
C SER A 20 2.50 0.45 12.96
N LYS A 21 1.99 1.68 12.88
CA LYS A 21 0.96 2.15 13.81
C LYS A 21 -0.39 1.50 13.50
N ILE A 22 -1.00 0.90 14.50
CA ILE A 22 -2.32 0.28 14.40
C ILE A 22 -3.34 1.23 15.00
N GLU A 23 -4.45 1.44 14.29
CA GLU A 23 -5.55 2.27 14.74
C GLU A 23 -6.83 1.44 14.75
N ASN A 24 -7.48 1.36 15.91
CA ASN A 24 -8.74 0.65 16.04
C ASN A 24 -9.89 1.53 15.54
N THR A 25 -10.69 1.00 14.64
CA THR A 25 -11.77 1.77 14.01
C THR A 25 -12.88 2.10 14.99
N ASP A 26 -13.13 1.26 15.99
CA ASP A 26 -14.12 1.53 17.02
C ASP A 26 -13.79 2.79 17.82
N LYS A 27 -12.52 3.02 18.15
CA LYS A 27 -12.07 4.21 18.86
C LYS A 27 -12.14 5.47 18.00
N VAL A 28 -11.81 5.33 16.71
CA VAL A 28 -11.81 6.47 15.78
C VAL A 28 -13.23 6.95 15.53
N TYR A 29 -14.14 6.04 15.25
CA TYR A 29 -15.49 6.38 14.88
C TYR A 29 -16.44 6.55 16.07
N SER A 30 -16.01 6.19 17.27
CA SER A 30 -16.79 6.48 18.46
C SER A 30 -17.01 7.98 18.68
N LYS A 31 -16.05 8.79 18.23
CA LYS A 31 -16.15 10.26 18.25
C LYS A 31 -17.25 10.78 17.32
N TRP A 32 -17.64 9.98 16.34
CA TRP A 32 -18.63 10.35 15.33
C TRP A 32 -19.98 9.66 15.57
N GLY A 33 -20.13 8.98 16.70
CA GLY A 33 -21.38 8.34 17.07
C GLY A 33 -21.66 7.01 16.38
N GLY A 34 -20.66 6.40 15.75
CA GLY A 34 -20.85 5.16 15.00
C GLY A 34 -19.99 3.98 15.43
N GLY A 35 -19.03 4.19 16.25
CA GLY A 35 -18.02 3.31 16.81
C GLY A 35 -18.12 1.83 16.45
N GLU A 36 -18.57 1.03 17.40
CA GLU A 36 -18.63 -0.42 17.27
C GLU A 36 -19.58 -0.89 16.16
N GLN A 37 -20.73 -0.19 16.01
CA GLN A 37 -21.66 -0.50 14.92
C GLN A 37 -21.05 -0.27 13.55
N PHE A 38 -20.28 0.79 13.40
CA PHE A 38 -19.60 1.07 12.14
C PHE A 38 -18.60 -0.03 11.80
N ALA A 39 -17.79 -0.45 12.78
CA ALA A 39 -16.80 -1.51 12.58
C ALA A 39 -17.45 -2.83 12.18
N SER A 40 -18.58 -3.20 12.81
CA SER A 40 -19.26 -4.44 12.47
C SER A 40 -19.96 -4.38 11.12
N THR A 41 -20.48 -3.21 10.73
CA THR A 41 -21.16 -3.01 9.44
C THR A 41 -20.16 -3.05 8.28
N VAL A 42 -19.03 -2.36 8.42
CA VAL A 42 -18.01 -2.27 7.38
C VAL A 42 -17.08 -3.46 7.37
N GLY A 43 -16.95 -4.17 8.50
CA GLY A 43 -16.06 -5.32 8.63
C GLY A 43 -14.60 -4.96 8.87
N VAL A 44 -14.28 -3.68 9.05
CA VAL A 44 -12.91 -3.22 9.32
C VAL A 44 -12.80 -2.88 10.80
N LYS A 45 -12.04 -3.68 11.53
CA LYS A 45 -11.83 -3.48 12.98
C LYS A 45 -10.58 -2.69 13.27
N GLN A 46 -9.56 -2.83 12.45
CA GLN A 46 -8.27 -2.17 12.61
C GLN A 46 -7.76 -1.70 11.25
N LYS A 47 -7.00 -0.63 11.26
CA LYS A 47 -6.29 -0.17 10.09
C LYS A 47 -4.90 0.30 10.47
N ARG A 48 -4.01 0.36 9.51
CA ARG A 48 -2.67 0.92 9.69
C ARG A 48 -2.70 2.39 9.31
N LYS A 49 -1.99 3.19 10.06
CA LYS A 49 -1.90 4.63 9.83
C LYS A 49 -0.45 5.06 9.72
N ALA A 50 -0.14 5.76 8.63
CA ALA A 50 1.19 6.31 8.42
C ALA A 50 1.39 7.52 9.33
N SER A 51 2.65 7.76 9.73
CA SER A 51 3.02 8.99 10.41
C SER A 51 2.90 10.18 9.47
N THR A 52 2.92 11.40 10.03
CA THR A 52 2.84 12.62 9.23
C THR A 52 4.05 12.81 8.30
N HIS A 53 5.14 12.07 8.55
CA HIS A 53 6.37 12.15 7.75
C HIS A 53 6.51 11.01 6.75
N THR A 54 5.58 10.07 6.73
CA THR A 54 5.63 8.92 5.82
C THR A 54 4.71 9.15 4.62
N THR A 55 5.27 9.06 3.42
CA THR A 55 4.53 9.28 2.18
C THR A 55 4.18 7.94 1.52
N SER A 56 3.31 8.00 0.50
CA SER A 56 3.01 6.82 -0.33
C SER A 56 4.26 6.28 -1.01
N ALA A 57 5.12 7.19 -1.47
CA ALA A 57 6.37 6.79 -2.12
C ALA A 57 7.30 6.06 -1.16
N ASP A 58 7.36 6.49 0.11
CA ASP A 58 8.16 5.81 1.13
C ASP A 58 7.70 4.37 1.33
N LEU A 59 6.39 4.14 1.41
CA LEU A 59 5.83 2.80 1.58
C LEU A 59 6.08 1.94 0.33
N CYS A 60 5.90 2.51 -0.85
CA CYS A 60 6.17 1.81 -2.10
C CYS A 60 7.65 1.46 -2.26
N GLN A 61 8.54 2.36 -1.87
CA GLN A 61 9.97 2.11 -1.90
C GLN A 61 10.35 0.96 -0.97
N ALA A 62 9.83 0.94 0.25
CA ALA A 62 10.11 -0.13 1.20
C ALA A 62 9.65 -1.48 0.66
N ALA A 63 8.44 -1.55 0.09
CA ALA A 63 7.92 -2.78 -0.50
C ALA A 63 8.75 -3.23 -1.70
N ALA A 64 9.11 -2.30 -2.58
CA ALA A 64 9.90 -2.61 -3.77
C ALA A 64 11.31 -3.09 -3.43
N GLU A 65 11.98 -2.40 -2.49
CA GLU A 65 13.33 -2.80 -2.07
C GLU A 65 13.33 -4.20 -1.47
N ARG A 66 12.34 -4.51 -0.66
CA ARG A 66 12.21 -5.84 -0.07
C ARG A 66 12.02 -6.90 -1.14
N LEU A 67 11.15 -6.64 -2.12
CA LEU A 67 10.90 -7.58 -3.21
C LEU A 67 12.15 -7.83 -4.04
N ILE A 68 12.87 -6.76 -4.38
CA ILE A 68 14.10 -6.85 -5.16
C ILE A 68 15.15 -7.68 -4.43
N GLN A 69 15.29 -7.48 -3.12
CA GLN A 69 16.22 -8.24 -2.29
C GLN A 69 15.83 -9.72 -2.20
N GLU A 70 14.56 -10.01 -1.96
CA GLU A 70 14.07 -11.38 -1.81
C GLU A 70 14.18 -12.16 -3.12
N MET A 71 13.96 -11.51 -4.24
CA MET A 71 14.04 -12.13 -5.57
C MET A 71 15.45 -12.10 -6.16
N ALA A 72 16.39 -11.45 -5.49
CA ALA A 72 17.76 -11.26 -5.95
C ALA A 72 17.83 -10.65 -7.35
N TRP A 73 16.96 -9.68 -7.63
CA TRP A 73 16.96 -8.99 -8.92
C TRP A 73 18.01 -7.89 -8.94
N ASP A 74 18.57 -7.65 -10.13
CA ASP A 74 19.41 -6.50 -10.38
C ASP A 74 18.52 -5.33 -10.81
N LYS A 75 18.64 -4.19 -10.14
CA LYS A 75 17.85 -2.99 -10.45
C LYS A 75 18.07 -2.53 -11.89
N SER A 76 19.24 -2.77 -12.46
CA SER A 76 19.53 -2.39 -13.83
C SER A 76 18.71 -3.16 -14.86
N GLU A 77 18.13 -4.29 -14.48
CA GLU A 77 17.27 -5.09 -15.36
C GLU A 77 15.83 -4.56 -15.41
N ILE A 78 15.47 -3.63 -14.53
CA ILE A 78 14.13 -3.04 -14.50
C ILE A 78 14.08 -1.94 -15.55
N GLU A 79 13.23 -2.11 -16.54
CA GLU A 79 13.11 -1.16 -17.66
C GLU A 79 11.98 -0.16 -17.47
N ILE A 80 10.90 -0.58 -16.80
CA ILE A 80 9.72 0.28 -16.61
C ILE A 80 9.28 0.19 -15.16
N LEU A 81 9.01 1.35 -14.57
CA LEU A 81 8.43 1.46 -13.24
C LEU A 81 7.14 2.28 -13.34
N VAL A 82 6.05 1.74 -12.81
CA VAL A 82 4.76 2.43 -12.79
C VAL A 82 4.36 2.64 -11.34
N PHE A 83 4.21 3.90 -10.95
CA PHE A 83 3.75 4.29 -9.62
C PHE A 83 2.33 4.84 -9.71
N VAL A 84 1.42 4.24 -8.96
CA VAL A 84 0.01 4.65 -8.94
C VAL A 84 -0.35 5.10 -7.53
N SER A 85 -0.83 6.32 -7.39
CA SER A 85 -1.23 6.87 -6.10
C SER A 85 -2.33 7.91 -6.27
N GLN A 86 -3.26 7.95 -5.31
CA GLN A 86 -4.25 9.02 -5.22
C GLN A 86 -3.75 10.19 -4.36
N THR A 87 -2.64 10.00 -3.65
CA THR A 87 -2.04 10.98 -2.75
C THR A 87 -0.58 11.19 -3.09
N PRO A 88 -0.28 11.94 -4.17
CA PRO A 88 1.11 12.18 -4.55
C PRO A 88 1.85 13.00 -3.48
N ASP A 89 3.17 12.88 -3.46
CA ASP A 89 4.02 13.53 -2.47
C ASP A 89 4.24 15.02 -2.73
N TYR A 90 3.78 15.50 -3.85
CA TYR A 90 4.01 16.88 -4.29
C TYR A 90 2.70 17.63 -4.50
#